data_0880cc79ba8f85b14ecc4e5294222db8
#
_entry.id   0880cc79ba8f85b14ecc4e5294222db8
#
_cell.length_a   1.000
_cell.length_b   1.000
_cell.length_c   1.000
_cell.angle_alpha   90.00
_cell.angle_beta   90.00
_cell.angle_gamma   90.00
#
_symmetry.space_group_name_H-M   'P 1'
#
loop_
_entity.id
_entity.type
_entity.pdbx_description
1 polymer ?
#
loop_
_entity_poly.entity_id
_entity_poly.type
_entity_poly.pdbx_seq_one_letter_code
_entity_poly.pdbx_strand_id
1 'polypeptide(L)'
;WSPIGDVTTTMLWMGEKVSTIELIRLLIVPSFICMVIPTFIASLLKPFKGNFDAPPSEGEQNSKGPLMLYLGLSLIIFVPIFKTLTHLPPYVGMMLSLSIVALVAEIISSRQFSITSVEGQLEKQEQSHHSSPTFGALSKIEMPSILFFLGILMTVAALESLGLVFTFGNDVQKTIPIDLFVILLGAGSAVIDNVPLVAASMGMFPDLAMDNETWHFIAYAAGTGGSMLIIGSAAGVVAMGMEKISFFWYLKKIGWLALIGYLTGAGAFLLAQQYFF
;
A
#
# COMPACT_ATOMS: atom_id res chain seq x y z
N TRP A 1 2.10 -8.89 -0.54
CA TRP A 1 3.01 -9.84 -1.21
C TRP A 1 4.04 -9.16 -2.13
N SER A 2 3.85 -7.90 -2.52
CA SER A 2 4.78 -7.14 -3.36
C SER A 2 5.56 -6.12 -2.52
N PRO A 3 6.87 -5.91 -2.77
CA PRO A 3 7.66 -4.90 -2.05
C PRO A 3 7.14 -3.47 -2.19
N ILE A 4 6.43 -3.19 -3.29
CA ILE A 4 5.84 -1.88 -3.61
C ILE A 4 4.31 -1.91 -3.55
N GLY A 5 3.73 -2.95 -2.95
CA GLY A 5 2.28 -3.13 -2.86
C GLY A 5 1.63 -2.31 -1.77
N ASP A 6 2.39 -1.96 -0.74
CA ASP A 6 1.97 -1.18 0.40
C ASP A 6 3.17 -0.44 1.01
N VAL A 7 2.92 0.63 1.75
CA VAL A 7 3.97 1.43 2.41
C VAL A 7 4.78 0.57 3.39
N THR A 8 4.14 -0.33 4.12
CA THR A 8 4.78 -1.21 5.10
C THR A 8 5.76 -2.19 4.47
N THR A 9 5.37 -2.86 3.38
CA THR A 9 6.25 -3.76 2.65
C THR A 9 7.40 -3.00 1.99
N THR A 10 7.12 -1.81 1.44
CA THR A 10 8.15 -0.91 0.89
C THR A 10 9.16 -0.52 1.96
N MET A 11 8.71 -0.21 3.17
CA MET A 11 9.58 0.20 4.28
C MET A 11 10.50 -0.93 4.74
N LEU A 12 9.99 -2.16 4.91
CA LEU A 12 10.79 -3.34 5.22
C LEU A 12 11.82 -3.64 4.12
N TRP A 13 11.43 -3.47 2.86
CA TRP A 13 12.29 -3.67 1.71
C TRP A 13 13.38 -2.59 1.60
N MET A 14 13.06 -1.33 1.88
CA MET A 14 14.02 -0.23 1.93
C MET A 14 14.99 -0.38 3.11
N GLY A 15 14.49 -0.86 4.25
CA GLY A 15 15.28 -1.17 5.44
C GLY A 15 16.10 -2.46 5.36
N GLU A 16 16.16 -3.10 4.17
CA GLU A 16 16.91 -4.35 3.92
C GLU A 16 16.51 -5.50 4.86
N LYS A 17 15.29 -5.49 5.35
CA LYS A 17 14.75 -6.57 6.19
C LYS A 17 14.18 -7.72 5.36
N VAL A 18 13.69 -7.44 4.14
CA VAL A 18 13.13 -8.43 3.21
C VAL A 18 13.65 -8.23 1.79
N SER A 19 13.89 -9.34 1.08
CA SER A 19 14.20 -9.34 -0.35
C SER A 19 12.92 -9.43 -1.20
N THR A 20 13.01 -9.00 -2.45
CA THR A 20 11.87 -9.04 -3.39
C THR A 20 11.37 -10.45 -3.63
N ILE A 21 12.31 -11.39 -3.83
CA ILE A 21 11.99 -12.77 -4.26
C ILE A 21 11.34 -13.54 -3.11
N GLU A 22 11.94 -13.49 -1.91
CA GLU A 22 11.43 -14.23 -0.75
C GLU A 22 10.10 -13.63 -0.27
N LEU A 23 9.94 -12.30 -0.32
CA LEU A 23 8.66 -11.66 0.01
C LEU A 23 7.53 -12.17 -0.88
N ILE A 24 7.75 -12.24 -2.21
CA ILE A 24 6.75 -12.76 -3.14
C ILE A 24 6.49 -14.24 -2.88
N ARG A 25 7.55 -15.04 -2.75
CA ARG A 25 7.46 -16.47 -2.56
C ARG A 25 6.65 -16.85 -1.32
N LEU A 26 6.90 -16.19 -0.19
CA LEU A 26 6.29 -16.52 1.09
C LEU A 26 4.89 -15.92 1.26
N LEU A 27 4.64 -14.72 0.72
CA LEU A 27 3.39 -14.01 0.98
C LEU A 27 2.32 -14.17 -0.09
N ILE A 28 2.64 -14.66 -1.31
CA ILE A 28 1.64 -14.77 -2.37
C ILE A 28 0.49 -15.70 -1.99
N VAL A 29 0.79 -16.86 -1.40
CA VAL A 29 -0.22 -17.85 -1.00
C VAL A 29 -1.05 -17.36 0.20
N PRO A 30 -0.46 -16.92 1.33
CA PRO A 30 -1.22 -16.36 2.45
C PRO A 30 -2.09 -15.17 2.04
N SER A 31 -1.58 -14.26 1.21
CA SER A 31 -2.33 -13.11 0.73
C SER A 31 -3.50 -13.52 -0.16
N PHE A 32 -3.31 -14.52 -1.02
CA PHE A 32 -4.38 -15.04 -1.87
C PHE A 32 -5.49 -15.70 -1.04
N ILE A 33 -5.13 -16.50 -0.04
CA ILE A 33 -6.08 -17.11 0.91
C ILE A 33 -6.85 -16.04 1.68
N CYS A 34 -6.13 -15.03 2.20
CA CYS A 34 -6.72 -13.89 2.90
C CYS A 34 -7.76 -13.13 2.06
N MET A 35 -7.59 -13.06 0.74
CA MET A 35 -8.53 -12.42 -0.17
C MET A 35 -9.69 -13.36 -0.56
N VAL A 36 -9.40 -14.59 -0.92
CA VAL A 36 -10.38 -15.53 -1.50
C VAL A 36 -11.42 -15.98 -0.48
N ILE A 37 -11.00 -16.32 0.75
CA ILE A 37 -11.93 -16.84 1.75
C ILE A 37 -13.03 -15.82 2.12
N PRO A 38 -12.72 -14.57 2.51
CA PRO A 38 -13.78 -13.61 2.81
C PRO A 38 -14.60 -13.24 1.58
N THR A 39 -14.02 -13.19 0.39
CA THR A 39 -14.75 -12.93 -0.86
C THR A 39 -15.73 -14.05 -1.17
N PHE A 40 -15.33 -15.30 -1.00
CA PHE A 40 -16.21 -16.46 -1.15
C PHE A 40 -17.36 -16.42 -0.14
N ILE A 41 -17.07 -16.17 1.13
CA ILE A 41 -18.11 -16.04 2.17
C ILE A 41 -19.05 -14.87 1.83
N ALA A 42 -18.51 -13.72 1.41
CA ALA A 42 -19.31 -12.56 1.02
C ALA A 42 -20.26 -12.88 -0.14
N SER A 43 -19.83 -13.66 -1.14
CA SER A 43 -20.66 -14.05 -2.28
C SER A 43 -21.90 -14.88 -1.88
N LEU A 44 -21.85 -15.54 -0.74
CA LEU A 44 -22.97 -16.33 -0.19
C LEU A 44 -23.97 -15.47 0.58
N LEU A 45 -23.56 -14.29 1.05
CA LEU A 45 -24.39 -13.41 1.87
C LEU A 45 -25.39 -12.61 1.04
N LYS A 46 -26.63 -12.51 1.53
CA LYS A 46 -27.71 -11.75 0.85
C LYS A 46 -27.36 -10.29 0.52
N PRO A 47 -26.66 -9.51 1.38
CA PRO A 47 -26.33 -8.12 1.07
C PRO A 47 -25.47 -7.91 -0.17
N PHE A 48 -24.73 -8.94 -0.60
CA PHE A 48 -23.86 -8.90 -1.78
C PHE A 48 -24.47 -9.59 -3.01
N LYS A 49 -25.73 -10.09 -2.88
CA LYS A 49 -26.49 -10.65 -3.99
C LYS A 49 -27.42 -9.56 -4.54
N GLY A 50 -27.16 -9.07 -5.73
CA GLY A 50 -27.98 -8.08 -6.41
C GLY A 50 -27.50 -7.87 -7.83
N ASN A 51 -28.34 -7.28 -8.68
CA ASN A 51 -27.91 -6.77 -9.96
C ASN A 51 -27.12 -5.49 -9.73
N PHE A 52 -25.94 -5.44 -10.33
CA PHE A 52 -25.13 -4.23 -10.33
C PHE A 52 -25.55 -3.40 -11.55
N ASP A 53 -26.33 -2.37 -11.34
CA ASP A 53 -26.57 -1.35 -12.34
C ASP A 53 -25.34 -0.44 -12.38
N ALA A 54 -24.45 -0.70 -13.34
CA ALA A 54 -23.29 0.17 -13.53
C ALA A 54 -23.79 1.57 -13.87
N PRO A 55 -23.34 2.62 -13.15
CA PRO A 55 -23.67 3.99 -13.52
C PRO A 55 -23.24 4.21 -14.98
N PRO A 56 -24.03 4.96 -15.78
CA PRO A 56 -23.64 5.28 -17.15
C PRO A 56 -22.26 5.95 -17.11
N SER A 57 -21.35 5.48 -17.94
CA SER A 57 -20.01 6.06 -18.02
C SER A 57 -20.14 7.43 -18.71
N GLU A 58 -20.35 8.47 -17.94
CA GLU A 58 -20.37 9.88 -18.40
C GLU A 58 -18.94 10.42 -18.63
N GLY A 59 -17.93 9.59 -18.72
CA GLY A 59 -16.57 10.03 -19.01
C GLY A 59 -16.31 10.02 -20.52
N GLU A 60 -15.87 11.14 -21.08
CA GLU A 60 -15.19 11.15 -22.37
C GLU A 60 -14.11 10.06 -22.33
N GLN A 61 -14.27 9.02 -23.14
CA GLN A 61 -13.26 7.97 -23.30
C GLN A 61 -12.01 8.61 -23.88
N ASN A 62 -11.10 8.99 -23.01
CA ASN A 62 -9.81 9.52 -23.42
C ASN A 62 -9.08 8.40 -24.17
N SER A 63 -9.00 8.51 -25.50
CA SER A 63 -8.41 7.51 -26.41
C SER A 63 -7.03 7.02 -25.97
N LYS A 64 -6.31 7.79 -25.13
CA LYS A 64 -4.97 7.47 -24.64
C LYS A 64 -4.93 7.00 -23.17
N GLY A 65 -6.09 6.88 -22.52
CA GLY A 65 -6.19 6.38 -21.14
C GLY A 65 -5.57 5.00 -20.96
N PRO A 66 -5.86 4.00 -21.83
CA PRO A 66 -5.25 2.68 -21.73
C PRO A 66 -3.72 2.70 -21.86
N LEU A 67 -3.16 3.56 -22.73
CA LEU A 67 -1.72 3.71 -22.88
C LEU A 67 -1.08 4.17 -21.58
N MET A 68 -1.64 5.19 -20.91
CA MET A 68 -1.13 5.69 -19.64
C MET A 68 -1.25 4.66 -18.52
N LEU A 69 -2.34 3.88 -18.51
CA LEU A 69 -2.52 2.79 -17.55
C LEU A 69 -1.44 1.72 -17.69
N TYR A 70 -1.25 1.19 -18.91
CA TYR A 70 -0.25 0.15 -19.13
C TYR A 70 1.18 0.65 -18.93
N LEU A 71 1.47 1.91 -19.30
CA LEU A 71 2.75 2.54 -19.04
C LEU A 71 3.01 2.64 -17.52
N GLY A 72 2.04 3.13 -16.76
CA GLY A 72 2.15 3.24 -15.31
C GLY A 72 2.36 1.87 -14.64
N LEU A 73 1.56 0.87 -14.99
CA LEU A 73 1.70 -0.50 -14.46
C LEU A 73 3.06 -1.12 -14.79
N SER A 74 3.54 -0.99 -16.04
CA SER A 74 4.86 -1.52 -16.42
C SER A 74 6.00 -0.83 -15.70
N LEU A 75 5.91 0.48 -15.49
CA LEU A 75 6.93 1.24 -14.75
C LEU A 75 6.92 0.94 -13.25
N ILE A 76 5.76 0.64 -12.66
CA ILE A 76 5.69 0.15 -11.28
C ILE A 76 6.40 -1.21 -11.15
N ILE A 77 6.15 -2.14 -12.07
CA ILE A 77 6.83 -3.45 -12.11
C ILE A 77 8.34 -3.30 -12.36
N PHE A 78 8.73 -2.29 -13.12
CA PHE A 78 10.14 -1.99 -13.40
C PHE A 78 10.94 -1.62 -12.13
N VAL A 79 10.35 -1.00 -11.12
CA VAL A 79 11.06 -0.52 -9.91
C VAL A 79 11.80 -1.66 -9.17
N PRO A 80 11.20 -2.80 -8.84
CA PRO A 80 11.91 -3.93 -8.23
C PRO A 80 13.03 -4.49 -9.12
N ILE A 81 12.79 -4.56 -10.43
CA ILE A 81 13.78 -5.03 -11.39
C ILE A 81 14.98 -4.07 -11.41
N PHE A 82 14.72 -2.76 -11.43
CA PHE A 82 15.73 -1.72 -11.38
C PHE A 82 16.60 -1.83 -10.11
N LYS A 83 15.98 -1.97 -8.93
CA LYS A 83 16.72 -2.19 -7.67
C LYS A 83 17.61 -3.43 -7.74
N THR A 84 17.08 -4.53 -8.26
CA THR A 84 17.83 -5.80 -8.34
C THR A 84 19.04 -5.70 -9.28
N LEU A 85 18.92 -4.94 -10.37
CA LEU A 85 20.00 -4.77 -11.36
C LEU A 85 21.04 -3.73 -10.94
N THR A 86 20.60 -2.63 -10.33
CA THR A 86 21.48 -1.49 -10.04
C THR A 86 21.96 -1.45 -8.60
N HIS A 87 21.32 -2.18 -7.70
CA HIS A 87 21.51 -2.12 -6.25
C HIS A 87 21.29 -0.73 -5.64
N LEU A 88 20.67 0.20 -6.40
CA LEU A 88 20.32 1.52 -5.91
C LEU A 88 19.06 1.48 -5.04
N PRO A 89 18.89 2.46 -4.14
CA PRO A 89 17.67 2.54 -3.33
C PRO A 89 16.40 2.61 -4.19
N PRO A 90 15.29 1.99 -3.76
CA PRO A 90 14.05 1.88 -4.56
C PRO A 90 13.47 3.23 -5.00
N TYR A 91 13.64 4.28 -4.19
CA TYR A 91 13.12 5.61 -4.53
C TYR A 91 13.73 6.18 -5.81
N VAL A 92 14.96 5.80 -6.17
CA VAL A 92 15.59 6.23 -7.44
C VAL A 92 14.83 5.65 -8.63
N GLY A 93 14.49 4.36 -8.58
CA GLY A 93 13.66 3.72 -9.59
C GLY A 93 12.24 4.30 -9.66
N MET A 94 11.65 4.63 -8.51
CA MET A 94 10.33 5.29 -8.44
C MET A 94 10.35 6.68 -9.07
N MET A 95 11.38 7.49 -8.77
CA MET A 95 11.54 8.83 -9.35
C MET A 95 11.77 8.78 -10.87
N LEU A 96 12.56 7.81 -11.35
CA LEU A 96 12.75 7.57 -12.77
C LEU A 96 11.43 7.19 -13.46
N SER A 97 10.69 6.26 -12.88
CA SER A 97 9.38 5.83 -13.37
C SER A 97 8.37 6.98 -13.42
N LEU A 98 8.30 7.78 -12.35
CA LEU A 98 7.45 8.98 -12.31
C LEU A 98 7.83 10.00 -13.38
N SER A 99 9.13 10.22 -13.58
CA SER A 99 9.62 11.15 -14.60
C SER A 99 9.23 10.72 -16.02
N ILE A 100 9.30 9.42 -16.31
CA ILE A 100 8.89 8.88 -17.61
C ILE A 100 7.37 9.05 -17.81
N VAL A 101 6.56 8.73 -16.80
CA VAL A 101 5.10 8.93 -16.87
C VAL A 101 4.76 10.40 -17.09
N ALA A 102 5.41 11.30 -16.35
CA ALA A 102 5.19 12.74 -16.47
C ALA A 102 5.55 13.26 -17.86
N LEU A 103 6.70 12.86 -18.40
CA LEU A 103 7.12 13.24 -19.75
C LEU A 103 6.13 12.75 -20.81
N VAL A 104 5.70 11.50 -20.74
CA VAL A 104 4.73 10.94 -21.70
C VAL A 104 3.38 11.65 -21.58
N ALA A 105 2.92 11.93 -20.36
CA ALA A 105 1.67 12.66 -20.13
C ALA A 105 1.73 14.08 -20.74
N GLU A 106 2.84 14.77 -20.56
CA GLU A 106 3.06 16.11 -21.10
C GLU A 106 3.09 16.10 -22.64
N ILE A 107 3.81 15.15 -23.26
CA ILE A 107 3.87 15.01 -24.72
C ILE A 107 2.48 14.72 -25.30
N ILE A 108 1.70 13.88 -24.62
CA ILE A 108 0.33 13.56 -25.05
C ILE A 108 -0.57 14.78 -24.95
N SER A 109 -0.49 15.53 -23.86
CA SER A 109 -1.26 16.76 -23.63
C SER A 109 -0.89 17.85 -24.65
N SER A 110 0.39 18.10 -24.86
CA SER A 110 0.86 19.09 -25.82
C SER A 110 0.41 18.79 -27.27
N ARG A 111 0.37 17.52 -27.67
CA ARG A 111 -0.13 17.13 -28.99
C ARG A 111 -1.64 17.34 -29.17
N GLN A 112 -2.42 17.14 -28.11
CA GLN A 112 -3.87 17.42 -28.16
C GLN A 112 -4.15 18.92 -28.28
N PHE A 113 -3.33 19.76 -27.63
CA PHE A 113 -3.47 21.22 -27.69
C PHE A 113 -3.10 21.79 -29.08
N SER A 114 -2.09 21.24 -29.78
CA SER A 114 -1.67 21.69 -31.11
C SER A 114 -2.72 21.47 -32.20
N ILE A 115 -3.65 20.51 -32.03
CA ILE A 115 -4.70 20.23 -33.03
C ILE A 115 -5.90 21.16 -32.87
N THR A 116 -6.14 21.69 -31.68
CA THR A 116 -7.31 22.55 -31.36
C THR A 116 -7.03 24.04 -31.56
N SER A 117 -5.80 24.45 -31.77
CA SER A 117 -5.36 25.87 -31.72
C SER A 117 -5.39 26.61 -33.05
N VAL A 118 -6.11 26.13 -34.09
CA VAL A 118 -6.24 26.84 -35.39
C VAL A 118 -7.39 27.84 -35.44
N GLU A 119 -8.30 27.83 -34.46
CA GLU A 119 -9.46 28.72 -34.45
C GLU A 119 -9.70 29.43 -33.11
N GLY A 120 -8.88 30.40 -32.73
CA GLY A 120 -9.20 31.22 -31.53
C GLY A 120 -8.01 31.72 -30.73
N GLN A 121 -7.08 32.35 -31.36
CA GLN A 121 -5.99 33.05 -30.69
C GLN A 121 -6.44 34.48 -30.34
N LEU A 122 -6.58 34.79 -29.06
CA LEU A 122 -6.07 36.05 -28.43
C LEU A 122 -6.33 36.19 -26.93
N GLU A 123 -7.13 35.34 -26.26
CA GLU A 123 -7.49 35.55 -24.85
C GLU A 123 -7.10 34.45 -23.84
N LYS A 124 -6.23 33.50 -24.20
CA LYS A 124 -5.92 32.33 -23.33
C LYS A 124 -4.47 32.17 -22.88
N GLN A 125 -3.66 33.22 -22.93
CA GLN A 125 -2.24 33.09 -22.60
C GLN A 125 -1.95 33.05 -21.10
N GLU A 126 -2.86 33.47 -20.23
CA GLU A 126 -2.69 33.42 -18.76
C GLU A 126 -3.24 32.13 -18.10
N GLN A 127 -4.07 31.35 -18.81
CA GLN A 127 -4.62 30.09 -18.29
C GLN A 127 -3.81 28.84 -18.65
N SER A 128 -2.80 28.93 -19.50
CA SER A 128 -2.04 27.78 -20.00
C SER A 128 -1.09 27.12 -18.98
N HIS A 129 -0.69 27.84 -17.93
CA HIS A 129 0.16 27.27 -16.86
C HIS A 129 -0.58 26.32 -15.92
N HIS A 130 -1.93 26.34 -15.88
CA HIS A 130 -2.74 25.46 -15.03
C HIS A 130 -3.22 24.18 -15.72
N SER A 131 -2.91 23.99 -17.00
CA SER A 131 -3.42 22.85 -17.79
C SER A 131 -2.43 21.69 -17.96
N SER A 132 -1.21 21.79 -17.42
CA SER A 132 -0.24 20.69 -17.45
C SER A 132 -0.73 19.51 -16.58
N PRO A 133 -0.83 18.29 -17.15
CA PRO A 133 -1.19 17.09 -16.39
C PRO A 133 -0.26 16.85 -15.21
N THR A 134 1.01 17.14 -15.36
CA THR A 134 2.04 17.01 -14.32
C THR A 134 1.78 17.97 -13.16
N PHE A 135 1.48 19.25 -13.47
CA PHE A 135 1.15 20.24 -12.45
C PHE A 135 -0.16 19.88 -11.73
N GLY A 136 -1.17 19.45 -12.48
CA GLY A 136 -2.44 18.97 -11.93
C GLY A 136 -2.27 17.76 -11.00
N ALA A 137 -1.34 16.85 -11.28
CA ALA A 137 -1.01 15.73 -10.41
C ALA A 137 -0.26 16.20 -9.16
N LEU A 138 0.74 17.06 -9.30
CA LEU A 138 1.51 17.62 -8.17
C LEU A 138 0.66 18.44 -7.22
N SER A 139 -0.30 19.21 -7.72
CA SER A 139 -1.20 20.02 -6.90
C SER A 139 -2.16 19.17 -6.03
N LYS A 140 -2.35 17.89 -6.36
CA LYS A 140 -3.16 16.93 -5.60
C LYS A 140 -2.38 16.20 -4.50
N ILE A 141 -1.07 16.45 -4.38
CA ILE A 141 -0.26 15.87 -3.31
C ILE A 141 -0.69 16.46 -1.98
N GLU A 142 -1.14 15.60 -1.08
CA GLU A 142 -1.57 15.99 0.27
C GLU A 142 -0.36 16.20 1.19
N MET A 143 0.15 17.41 1.25
CA MET A 143 1.25 17.79 2.14
C MET A 143 0.98 17.45 3.62
N PRO A 144 -0.24 17.61 4.17
CA PRO A 144 -0.54 17.19 5.55
C PRO A 144 -0.26 15.72 5.82
N SER A 145 -0.59 14.82 4.89
CA SER A 145 -0.30 13.38 5.02
C SER A 145 1.19 13.10 5.06
N ILE A 146 1.99 13.77 4.22
CA ILE A 146 3.45 13.63 4.21
C ILE A 146 4.04 14.08 5.54
N LEU A 147 3.62 15.24 6.07
CA LEU A 147 4.10 15.76 7.36
C LEU A 147 3.66 14.88 8.53
N PHE A 148 2.46 14.30 8.47
CA PHE A 148 1.98 13.35 9.46
C PHE A 148 2.86 12.10 9.52
N PHE A 149 3.16 11.47 8.38
CA PHE A 149 4.07 10.33 8.33
C PHE A 149 5.48 10.68 8.79
N LEU A 150 6.01 11.84 8.40
CA LEU A 150 7.30 12.30 8.87
C LEU A 150 7.32 12.44 10.40
N GLY A 151 6.29 13.05 10.99
CA GLY A 151 6.17 13.20 12.44
C GLY A 151 6.13 11.86 13.17
N ILE A 152 5.39 10.88 12.64
CA ILE A 152 5.35 9.52 13.19
C ILE A 152 6.73 8.87 13.14
N LEU A 153 7.38 8.87 11.99
CA LEU A 153 8.71 8.25 11.82
C LEU A 153 9.75 8.90 12.73
N MET A 154 9.73 10.23 12.87
CA MET A 154 10.60 10.94 13.81
C MET A 154 10.33 10.55 15.27
N THR A 155 9.06 10.36 15.64
CA THR A 155 8.70 9.92 17.00
C THR A 155 9.20 8.51 17.27
N VAL A 156 9.01 7.58 16.33
CA VAL A 156 9.52 6.20 16.47
C VAL A 156 11.05 6.21 16.55
N ALA A 157 11.75 6.97 15.71
CA ALA A 157 13.19 7.10 15.75
C ALA A 157 13.70 7.67 17.09
N ALA A 158 12.98 8.63 17.68
CA ALA A 158 13.30 9.14 19.01
C ALA A 158 13.14 8.07 20.11
N LEU A 159 12.06 7.29 20.07
CA LEU A 159 11.84 6.18 21.02
C LEU A 159 12.90 5.07 20.84
N GLU A 160 13.30 4.80 19.60
CA GLU A 160 14.38 3.85 19.27
C GLU A 160 15.73 4.34 19.82
N SER A 161 16.07 5.61 19.64
CA SER A 161 17.31 6.19 20.16
C SER A 161 17.40 6.17 21.69
N LEU A 162 16.27 6.16 22.39
CA LEU A 162 16.16 6.00 23.82
C LEU A 162 16.21 4.53 24.27
N GLY A 163 16.28 3.58 23.35
CA GLY A 163 16.26 2.14 23.62
C GLY A 163 14.90 1.60 24.11
N LEU A 164 13.86 2.43 24.15
CA LEU A 164 12.55 2.03 24.66
C LEU A 164 11.89 0.97 23.77
N VAL A 165 12.01 1.10 22.46
CA VAL A 165 11.45 0.16 21.51
C VAL A 165 12.12 -1.21 21.63
N PHE A 166 13.44 -1.25 21.72
CA PHE A 166 14.22 -2.47 21.91
C PHE A 166 13.90 -3.16 23.25
N THR A 167 13.84 -2.39 24.34
CA THR A 167 13.49 -2.93 25.66
C THR A 167 12.10 -3.54 25.66
N PHE A 168 11.13 -2.88 25.06
CA PHE A 168 9.77 -3.39 24.91
C PHE A 168 9.74 -4.68 24.07
N GLY A 169 10.48 -4.73 22.97
CA GLY A 169 10.61 -5.94 22.13
C GLY A 169 11.15 -7.15 22.91
N ASN A 170 12.20 -6.94 23.71
CA ASN A 170 12.77 -7.98 24.57
C ASN A 170 11.81 -8.47 25.64
N ASP A 171 11.05 -7.58 26.26
CA ASP A 171 10.08 -7.96 27.31
C ASP A 171 8.89 -8.73 26.70
N VAL A 172 8.45 -8.35 25.50
CA VAL A 172 7.42 -9.07 24.75
C VAL A 172 7.90 -10.48 24.41
N GLN A 173 9.11 -10.66 23.89
CA GLN A 173 9.66 -11.98 23.54
C GLN A 173 9.77 -12.92 24.74
N LYS A 174 9.98 -12.40 25.95
CA LYS A 174 10.00 -13.22 27.18
C LYS A 174 8.61 -13.66 27.62
N THR A 175 7.58 -12.91 27.24
CA THR A 175 6.22 -13.06 27.80
C THR A 175 5.30 -13.84 26.87
N ILE A 176 5.40 -13.64 25.56
CA ILE A 176 4.55 -14.26 24.55
C ILE A 176 5.35 -14.78 23.36
N PRO A 177 4.90 -15.85 22.69
CA PRO A 177 5.49 -16.32 21.44
C PRO A 177 5.47 -15.21 20.38
N ILE A 178 6.54 -15.12 19.58
CA ILE A 178 6.70 -14.07 18.58
C ILE A 178 5.57 -14.07 17.54
N ASP A 179 5.09 -15.25 17.15
CA ASP A 179 3.99 -15.39 16.18
C ASP A 179 2.69 -14.77 16.71
N LEU A 180 2.39 -15.04 17.99
CA LEU A 180 1.23 -14.44 18.63
C LEU A 180 1.37 -12.91 18.73
N PHE A 181 2.58 -12.43 19.04
CA PHE A 181 2.86 -11.00 19.05
C PHE A 181 2.61 -10.37 17.67
N VAL A 182 3.08 -10.99 16.60
CA VAL A 182 2.90 -10.49 15.23
C VAL A 182 1.41 -10.50 14.84
N ILE A 183 0.64 -11.53 15.22
CA ILE A 183 -0.81 -11.55 15.01
C ILE A 183 -1.49 -10.40 15.77
N LEU A 184 -1.10 -10.15 17.02
CA LEU A 184 -1.66 -9.04 17.80
C LEU A 184 -1.24 -7.67 17.25
N LEU A 185 -0.02 -7.55 16.74
CA LEU A 185 0.47 -6.36 16.07
C LEU A 185 -0.35 -6.05 14.81
N GLY A 186 -0.62 -7.05 13.99
CA GLY A 186 -1.51 -6.90 12.83
C GLY A 186 -2.95 -6.58 13.22
N ALA A 187 -3.48 -7.14 14.29
CA ALA A 187 -4.78 -6.74 14.83
C ALA A 187 -4.75 -5.29 15.34
N GLY A 188 -3.65 -4.85 15.94
CA GLY A 188 -3.41 -3.46 16.35
C GLY A 188 -3.37 -2.51 15.16
N SER A 189 -2.90 -2.95 13.99
CA SER A 189 -2.87 -2.13 12.78
C SER A 189 -4.27 -1.76 12.24
N ALA A 190 -5.31 -2.41 12.71
CA ALA A 190 -6.68 -2.00 12.43
C ALA A 190 -7.06 -0.66 13.09
N VAL A 191 -6.42 -0.33 14.21
CA VAL A 191 -6.70 0.88 15.01
C VAL A 191 -5.62 1.93 14.82
N ILE A 192 -4.36 1.48 14.80
CA ILE A 192 -3.17 2.33 14.62
C ILE A 192 -2.67 2.07 13.20
N ASP A 193 -2.35 3.12 12.47
CA ASP A 193 -1.78 2.98 11.12
C ASP A 193 -0.62 1.96 11.11
N ASN A 194 -0.56 1.16 10.07
CA ASN A 194 0.41 0.08 9.91
C ASN A 194 1.86 0.58 9.83
N VAL A 195 2.09 1.78 9.30
CA VAL A 195 3.44 2.35 9.10
C VAL A 195 4.20 2.52 10.43
N PRO A 196 3.65 3.19 11.48
CA PRO A 196 4.33 3.28 12.76
C PRO A 196 4.58 1.94 13.44
N LEU A 197 3.67 0.97 13.26
CA LEU A 197 3.84 -0.36 13.85
C LEU A 197 5.01 -1.12 13.22
N VAL A 198 5.15 -1.04 11.91
CA VAL A 198 6.29 -1.66 11.20
C VAL A 198 7.60 -0.95 11.52
N ALA A 199 7.60 0.39 11.58
CA ALA A 199 8.78 1.15 12.00
C ALA A 199 9.25 0.74 13.41
N ALA A 200 8.32 0.67 14.36
CA ALA A 200 8.62 0.21 15.71
C ALA A 200 9.15 -1.24 15.73
N SER A 201 8.57 -2.13 14.92
CA SER A 201 9.03 -3.53 14.83
C SER A 201 10.47 -3.64 14.34
N MET A 202 10.90 -2.77 13.42
CA MET A 202 12.30 -2.74 12.96
C MET A 202 13.26 -2.39 14.10
N GLY A 203 12.88 -1.49 15.00
CA GLY A 203 13.66 -1.14 16.18
C GLY A 203 13.54 -2.16 17.33
N MET A 204 12.45 -2.94 17.39
CA MET A 204 12.29 -4.02 18.39
C MET A 204 13.21 -5.20 18.11
N PHE A 205 13.47 -5.51 16.85
CA PHE A 205 14.20 -6.71 16.42
C PHE A 205 15.40 -6.37 15.54
N PRO A 206 16.38 -5.56 16.02
CA PRO A 206 17.50 -5.11 15.20
C PRO A 206 18.40 -6.27 14.75
N ASP A 207 18.52 -7.32 15.57
CA ASP A 207 19.44 -8.44 15.37
C ASP A 207 18.90 -9.52 14.42
N LEU A 208 17.64 -9.44 13.98
CA LEU A 208 17.08 -10.38 13.03
C LEU A 208 17.71 -10.19 11.64
N ALA A 209 18.19 -11.29 11.07
CA ALA A 209 18.77 -11.30 9.74
C ALA A 209 17.76 -10.88 8.67
N MET A 210 18.28 -10.42 7.51
CA MET A 210 17.47 -10.20 6.32
C MET A 210 16.77 -11.51 5.93
N ASP A 211 15.54 -11.39 5.45
CA ASP A 211 14.66 -12.51 5.07
C ASP A 211 14.33 -13.49 6.19
N ASN A 212 14.54 -13.09 7.47
CA ASN A 212 13.98 -13.85 8.57
C ASN A 212 12.45 -13.95 8.44
N GLU A 213 11.88 -15.11 8.73
CA GLU A 213 10.46 -15.40 8.63
C GLU A 213 9.58 -14.40 9.38
N THR A 214 10.05 -13.89 10.52
CA THR A 214 9.35 -12.87 11.32
C THR A 214 9.10 -11.59 10.51
N TRP A 215 10.05 -11.17 9.66
CA TRP A 215 9.85 -9.99 8.83
C TRP A 215 8.75 -10.17 7.79
N HIS A 216 8.70 -11.33 7.17
CA HIS A 216 7.65 -11.68 6.22
C HIS A 216 6.29 -11.77 6.92
N PHE A 217 6.25 -12.32 8.13
CA PHE A 217 5.02 -12.38 8.91
C PHE A 217 4.55 -10.99 9.36
N ILE A 218 5.46 -10.11 9.79
CA ILE A 218 5.14 -8.70 10.09
C ILE A 218 4.61 -7.99 8.84
N ALA A 219 5.23 -8.20 7.67
CA ALA A 219 4.78 -7.63 6.41
C ALA A 219 3.33 -8.06 6.07
N TYR A 220 3.03 -9.36 6.24
CA TYR A 220 1.68 -9.89 6.07
C TYR A 220 0.70 -9.28 7.10
N ALA A 221 1.03 -9.37 8.38
CA ALA A 221 0.15 -9.00 9.47
C ALA A 221 -0.18 -7.50 9.45
N ALA A 222 0.81 -6.63 9.29
CA ALA A 222 0.61 -5.19 9.23
C ALA A 222 -0.13 -4.77 7.95
N GLY A 223 0.25 -5.35 6.80
CA GLY A 223 -0.36 -4.99 5.52
C GLY A 223 -1.82 -5.45 5.37
N THR A 224 -2.21 -6.55 6.03
CA THR A 224 -3.59 -7.07 5.95
C THR A 224 -4.45 -6.68 7.14
N GLY A 225 -3.85 -6.49 8.31
CA GLY A 225 -4.54 -6.17 9.56
C GLY A 225 -5.33 -4.86 9.52
N GLY A 226 -4.80 -3.84 8.85
CA GLY A 226 -5.47 -2.55 8.67
C GLY A 226 -6.84 -2.63 7.98
N SER A 227 -7.10 -3.70 7.22
CA SER A 227 -8.39 -3.89 6.56
C SER A 227 -9.54 -4.31 7.48
N MET A 228 -9.26 -4.73 8.72
CA MET A 228 -10.31 -5.12 9.68
C MET A 228 -11.19 -3.94 10.10
N LEU A 229 -10.62 -2.75 10.19
CA LEU A 229 -11.37 -1.51 10.36
C LEU A 229 -11.09 -0.58 9.17
N ILE A 230 -12.11 0.09 8.67
CA ILE A 230 -11.96 0.97 7.48
C ILE A 230 -11.00 2.13 7.72
N ILE A 231 -10.80 2.53 8.98
CA ILE A 231 -9.88 3.59 9.39
C ILE A 231 -8.44 3.11 9.57
N GLY A 232 -8.19 1.81 9.57
CA GLY A 232 -6.87 1.21 9.80
C GLY A 232 -5.93 1.30 8.61
N SER A 233 -6.36 1.88 7.48
CA SER A 233 -5.51 2.12 6.32
C SER A 233 -5.91 3.40 5.60
N ALA A 234 -4.93 4.10 5.01
CA ALA A 234 -5.18 5.30 4.21
C ALA A 234 -6.16 5.03 3.05
N ALA A 235 -6.01 3.89 2.37
CA ALA A 235 -6.93 3.48 1.31
C ALA A 235 -8.37 3.29 1.80
N GLY A 236 -8.55 2.73 3.00
CA GLY A 236 -9.87 2.57 3.62
C GLY A 236 -10.53 3.91 3.94
N VAL A 237 -9.76 4.86 4.48
CA VAL A 237 -10.26 6.21 4.79
C VAL A 237 -10.69 6.95 3.51
N VAL A 238 -9.90 6.86 2.43
CA VAL A 238 -10.24 7.44 1.13
C VAL A 238 -11.52 6.81 0.57
N ALA A 239 -11.61 5.47 0.58
CA ALA A 239 -12.81 4.75 0.11
C ALA A 239 -14.05 5.13 0.94
N MET A 240 -13.91 5.28 2.27
CA MET A 240 -14.99 5.73 3.15
C MET A 240 -15.50 7.11 2.75
N GLY A 241 -14.60 8.03 2.41
CA GLY A 241 -14.96 9.39 1.99
C GLY A 241 -15.62 9.43 0.61
N MET A 242 -15.06 8.72 -0.36
CA MET A 242 -15.55 8.70 -1.75
C MET A 242 -16.92 8.02 -1.87
N GLU A 243 -17.08 6.86 -1.24
CA GLU A 243 -18.29 6.03 -1.32
C GLU A 243 -19.30 6.35 -0.20
N LYS A 244 -19.02 7.33 0.67
CA LYS A 244 -19.85 7.73 1.82
C LYS A 244 -20.22 6.55 2.73
N ILE A 245 -19.30 5.62 2.90
CA ILE A 245 -19.48 4.43 3.75
C ILE A 245 -19.37 4.84 5.21
N SER A 246 -20.33 4.46 6.06
CA SER A 246 -20.23 4.72 7.50
C SER A 246 -19.34 3.67 8.19
N PHE A 247 -18.54 4.10 9.17
CA PHE A 247 -17.67 3.23 9.96
C PHE A 247 -18.42 2.03 10.55
N PHE A 248 -19.59 2.25 11.18
CA PHE A 248 -20.36 1.18 11.80
C PHE A 248 -20.95 0.19 10.80
N TRP A 249 -21.30 0.67 9.60
CA TRP A 249 -21.74 -0.22 8.53
C TRP A 249 -20.62 -1.16 8.09
N TYR A 250 -19.42 -0.59 7.85
CA TYR A 250 -18.26 -1.38 7.49
C TYR A 250 -17.92 -2.41 8.55
N LEU A 251 -17.82 -1.99 9.82
CA LEU A 251 -17.52 -2.88 10.94
C LEU A 251 -18.49 -4.06 11.02
N LYS A 252 -19.80 -3.82 10.87
CA LYS A 252 -20.84 -4.86 10.97
C LYS A 252 -20.94 -5.76 9.74
N LYS A 253 -20.59 -5.26 8.55
CA LYS A 253 -20.81 -6.00 7.30
C LYS A 253 -19.52 -6.57 6.72
N ILE A 254 -18.41 -5.88 6.84
CA ILE A 254 -17.14 -6.22 6.21
C ILE A 254 -16.05 -6.57 7.24
N GLY A 255 -15.98 -5.85 8.37
CA GLY A 255 -14.91 -6.00 9.34
C GLY A 255 -14.70 -7.43 9.83
N TRP A 256 -15.79 -8.18 10.12
CA TRP A 256 -15.66 -9.59 10.52
C TRP A 256 -15.20 -10.51 9.39
N LEU A 257 -15.55 -10.20 8.13
CA LEU A 257 -15.04 -10.92 6.94
C LEU A 257 -13.54 -10.69 6.78
N ALA A 258 -13.11 -9.43 6.95
CA ALA A 258 -11.70 -9.07 6.92
C ALA A 258 -10.92 -9.77 8.06
N LEU A 259 -11.50 -9.85 9.26
CA LEU A 259 -10.91 -10.61 10.38
C LEU A 259 -10.73 -12.09 10.03
N ILE A 260 -11.74 -12.74 9.44
CA ILE A 260 -11.62 -14.13 8.99
C ILE A 260 -10.53 -14.26 7.94
N GLY A 261 -10.49 -13.38 6.95
CA GLY A 261 -9.44 -13.36 5.94
C GLY A 261 -8.05 -13.20 6.55
N TYR A 262 -7.90 -12.26 7.46
CA TYR A 262 -6.66 -12.03 8.20
C TYR A 262 -6.18 -13.29 8.94
N LEU A 263 -7.06 -13.90 9.76
CA LEU A 263 -6.70 -15.09 10.55
C LEU A 263 -6.43 -16.31 9.69
N THR A 264 -7.20 -16.52 8.61
CA THR A 264 -6.96 -17.65 7.70
C THR A 264 -5.68 -17.52 6.92
N GLY A 265 -5.33 -16.32 6.48
CA GLY A 265 -4.05 -16.07 5.83
C GLY A 265 -2.87 -16.14 6.79
N ALA A 266 -3.00 -15.66 8.04
CA ALA A 266 -1.99 -15.84 9.09
C ALA A 266 -1.77 -17.34 9.38
N GLY A 267 -2.85 -18.12 9.52
CA GLY A 267 -2.76 -19.56 9.68
C GLY A 267 -2.10 -20.26 8.49
N ALA A 268 -2.40 -19.82 7.27
CA ALA A 268 -1.76 -20.34 6.07
C ALA A 268 -0.25 -20.00 6.03
N PHE A 269 0.15 -18.81 6.50
CA PHE A 269 1.55 -18.43 6.62
C PHE A 269 2.28 -19.35 7.61
N LEU A 270 1.73 -19.55 8.81
CA LEU A 270 2.34 -20.40 9.84
C LEU A 270 2.41 -21.88 9.40
N LEU A 271 1.43 -22.37 8.66
CA LEU A 271 1.49 -23.71 8.08
C LEU A 271 2.56 -23.81 6.98
N ALA A 272 2.64 -22.80 6.11
CA ALA A 272 3.66 -22.77 5.06
C ALA A 272 5.07 -22.71 5.64
N GLN A 273 5.27 -21.98 6.73
CA GLN A 273 6.52 -21.90 7.46
C GLN A 273 7.06 -23.28 7.88
N GLN A 274 6.20 -24.18 8.35
CA GLN A 274 6.59 -25.55 8.74
C GLN A 274 7.08 -26.42 7.57
N TYR A 275 6.75 -26.05 6.32
CA TYR A 275 7.13 -26.83 5.12
C TYR A 275 8.26 -26.19 4.30
N PHE A 276 8.54 -24.89 4.48
CA PHE A 276 9.50 -24.14 3.67
C PHE A 276 10.76 -23.74 4.44
N PHE A 277 10.73 -23.74 5.77
CA PHE A 277 11.84 -23.52 6.70
C PHE A 277 12.03 -24.71 7.65
#